data_8e7cece0d18c7a4abafebb61201e4806
#
_entry.id   8e7cece0d18c7a4abafebb61201e4806
#
_cell.length_a   1.000
_cell.length_b   1.000
_cell.length_c   1.000
_cell.angle_alpha   90.00
_cell.angle_beta   90.00
_cell.angle_gamma   90.00
#
_symmetry.space_group_name_H-M   'P 1'
#
loop_
_entity.id
_entity.type
_entity.pdbx_description
1 polymer ?
#
loop_
_entity_poly.entity_id
_entity_poly.type
_entity_poly.pdbx_seq_one_letter_code
_entity_poly.pdbx_strand_id
1 'polypeptide(L)'
;MKRLSILASMLAMACLPMMAQKTGSKVQEKPDPNFQIYLCFGQSNMEGNAAIEDIDRTGVNPRFQAMYAVDDEKAGWKKGQWHTAVPPQARPSTGLTPVDYFGRKMVDNLPDSIKVGTITVAVGGASIDLFDKRTYKAYLKKQPDWMKNFASQYNGNPYARLIELAKIAKKQGVIKGILLH
;
A
#
# COMPACT_ATOMS: atom_id res chain seq x y z
N MET A 1 -21.11 77.31 -39.19
CA MET A 1 -19.89 77.05 -38.45
C MET A 1 -20.05 75.72 -37.76
N LYS A 2 -19.53 74.65 -38.34
CA LYS A 2 -19.58 73.27 -37.82
C LYS A 2 -18.24 72.88 -37.25
N ARG A 3 -18.17 72.58 -35.94
CA ARG A 3 -16.95 72.10 -35.27
C ARG A 3 -16.82 70.59 -35.45
N LEU A 4 -15.75 70.17 -36.02
CA LEU A 4 -15.39 68.79 -36.25
C LEU A 4 -14.58 68.30 -35.01
N SER A 5 -15.11 67.36 -34.28
CA SER A 5 -14.44 66.73 -33.16
C SER A 5 -13.75 65.47 -33.63
N ILE A 6 -12.44 65.40 -33.53
CA ILE A 6 -11.63 64.19 -33.86
C ILE A 6 -11.51 63.36 -32.57
N LEU A 7 -12.06 62.14 -32.61
CA LEU A 7 -11.91 61.14 -31.56
C LEU A 7 -10.62 60.35 -31.83
N ALA A 8 -9.64 60.51 -30.99
CA ALA A 8 -8.40 59.68 -31.00
C ALA A 8 -8.62 58.42 -30.22
N SER A 9 -8.67 57.26 -30.90
CA SER A 9 -8.76 55.93 -30.30
C SER A 9 -7.34 55.51 -29.88
N MET A 10 -7.03 55.46 -28.57
CA MET A 10 -5.87 54.81 -28.04
C MET A 10 -6.11 53.32 -27.96
N LEU A 11 -5.35 52.55 -28.78
CA LEU A 11 -5.27 51.10 -28.74
C LEU A 11 -4.30 50.68 -27.63
N ALA A 12 -4.81 50.30 -26.47
CA ALA A 12 -4.00 49.75 -25.38
C ALA A 12 -3.66 48.29 -25.69
N MET A 13 -2.39 48.05 -26.07
CA MET A 13 -1.82 46.73 -26.29
C MET A 13 -1.51 46.08 -24.92
N ALA A 14 -2.41 45.22 -24.43
CA ALA A 14 -2.20 44.46 -23.19
C ALA A 14 -1.19 43.38 -23.41
N CYS A 15 0.07 43.59 -22.92
CA CYS A 15 1.04 42.53 -22.78
C CYS A 15 0.64 41.58 -21.66
N LEU A 16 0.08 40.41 -22.01
CA LEU A 16 -0.10 39.31 -21.07
C LEU A 16 1.24 38.66 -20.76
N PRO A 17 1.62 38.54 -19.50
CA PRO A 17 2.82 37.77 -19.16
C PRO A 17 2.56 36.27 -19.45
N MET A 18 3.31 35.73 -20.38
CA MET A 18 3.37 34.30 -20.70
C MET A 18 3.99 33.59 -19.49
N MET A 19 3.12 33.07 -18.59
CA MET A 19 3.56 32.20 -17.51
C MET A 19 4.13 30.93 -18.12
N ALA A 20 5.47 30.82 -18.13
CA ALA A 20 6.16 29.58 -18.45
C ALA A 20 5.75 28.52 -17.43
N GLN A 21 4.89 27.58 -17.84
CA GLN A 21 4.65 26.36 -17.08
C GLN A 21 5.97 25.60 -16.97
N LYS A 22 6.59 25.63 -15.79
CA LYS A 22 7.65 24.70 -15.44
C LYS A 22 7.04 23.28 -15.49
N THR A 23 7.25 22.58 -16.58
CA THR A 23 7.09 21.12 -16.63
C THR A 23 8.17 20.54 -15.74
N GLY A 24 7.89 20.44 -14.44
CA GLY A 24 8.73 19.73 -13.51
C GLY A 24 8.73 18.26 -13.91
N SER A 25 9.80 17.79 -14.55
CA SER A 25 10.07 16.37 -14.63
C SER A 25 10.10 15.85 -13.19
N LYS A 26 9.15 14.95 -12.83
CA LYS A 26 9.19 14.23 -11.57
C LYS A 26 10.49 13.42 -11.59
N VAL A 27 11.52 13.94 -10.93
CA VAL A 27 12.72 13.16 -10.62
C VAL A 27 12.21 11.96 -9.83
N GLN A 28 12.33 10.76 -10.39
CA GLN A 28 11.98 9.54 -9.70
C GLN A 28 13.00 9.41 -8.57
N GLU A 29 12.58 9.72 -7.34
CA GLU A 29 13.42 9.55 -6.17
C GLU A 29 13.90 8.10 -6.09
N LYS A 30 15.18 7.91 -5.80
CA LYS A 30 15.73 6.56 -5.60
C LYS A 30 15.07 5.93 -4.37
N PRO A 31 14.80 4.62 -4.38
CA PRO A 31 14.27 3.93 -3.20
C PRO A 31 15.14 4.19 -1.97
N ASP A 32 14.51 4.49 -0.84
CA ASP A 32 15.20 4.69 0.44
C ASP A 32 15.89 3.37 0.87
N PRO A 33 17.22 3.31 0.95
CA PRO A 33 17.93 2.09 1.34
C PRO A 33 17.67 1.70 2.81
N ASN A 34 17.22 2.64 3.62
CA ASN A 34 16.87 2.45 5.02
C ASN A 34 15.42 2.02 5.24
N PHE A 35 14.59 1.96 4.20
CA PHE A 35 13.26 1.40 4.30
C PHE A 35 13.27 -0.08 3.87
N GLN A 36 13.33 -0.97 4.86
CA GLN A 36 13.37 -2.42 4.67
C GLN A 36 11.96 -2.99 4.58
N ILE A 37 11.64 -3.66 3.48
CA ILE A 37 10.29 -4.14 3.18
C ILE A 37 10.26 -5.65 3.17
N TYR A 38 9.23 -6.23 3.79
CA TYR A 38 9.00 -7.67 3.88
C TYR A 38 7.65 -8.02 3.26
N LEU A 39 7.65 -9.01 2.36
CA LEU A 39 6.43 -9.56 1.75
C LEU A 39 5.96 -10.72 2.59
N CYS A 40 4.72 -10.65 3.10
CA CYS A 40 4.16 -11.64 4.00
C CYS A 40 2.97 -12.29 3.31
N PHE A 41 2.99 -13.61 3.12
CA PHE A 41 1.85 -14.29 2.50
C PHE A 41 1.68 -15.72 3.02
N GLY A 42 0.50 -16.25 2.84
CA GLY A 42 0.18 -17.61 3.28
C GLY A 42 -1.29 -17.82 3.60
N GLN A 43 -1.55 -18.72 4.54
CA GLN A 43 -2.89 -19.13 4.95
C GLN A 43 -3.29 -18.49 6.30
N SER A 44 -4.19 -19.14 7.06
CA SER A 44 -4.83 -18.58 8.26
C SER A 44 -3.84 -18.06 9.32
N ASN A 45 -2.72 -18.73 9.54
CA ASN A 45 -1.75 -18.27 10.51
C ASN A 45 -1.02 -16.98 10.07
N MET A 46 -0.82 -16.79 8.77
CA MET A 46 -0.32 -15.53 8.23
C MET A 46 -1.42 -14.45 8.17
N GLU A 47 -2.67 -14.85 7.92
CA GLU A 47 -3.81 -13.95 7.87
C GLU A 47 -4.10 -13.29 9.22
N GLY A 48 -3.94 -14.04 10.31
CA GLY A 48 -4.17 -13.61 11.68
C GLY A 48 -5.53 -14.05 12.22
N ASN A 49 -5.50 -14.97 13.19
CA ASN A 49 -6.68 -15.49 13.86
C ASN A 49 -6.73 -15.20 15.36
N ALA A 50 -5.65 -14.69 15.95
CA ALA A 50 -5.64 -14.32 17.35
C ALA A 50 -6.47 -13.03 17.57
N ALA A 51 -7.07 -12.91 18.75
CA ALA A 51 -7.75 -11.68 19.13
C ALA A 51 -6.75 -10.51 19.17
N ILE A 52 -7.19 -9.37 18.67
CA ILE A 52 -6.42 -8.12 18.76
C ILE A 52 -6.85 -7.42 20.06
N GLU A 53 -5.92 -7.27 20.97
CA GLU A 53 -6.12 -6.59 22.25
C GLU A 53 -5.73 -5.11 22.16
N ASP A 54 -6.07 -4.32 23.21
CA ASP A 54 -5.74 -2.88 23.24
C ASP A 54 -4.24 -2.63 23.21
N ILE A 55 -3.45 -3.53 23.82
CA ILE A 55 -1.99 -3.46 23.80
C ILE A 55 -1.42 -3.60 22.38
N ASP A 56 -2.09 -4.35 21.52
CA ASP A 56 -1.66 -4.53 20.12
C ASP A 56 -1.89 -3.28 19.27
N ARG A 57 -2.85 -2.43 19.69
CA ARG A 57 -3.21 -1.21 18.95
C ARG A 57 -2.40 0.00 19.38
N THR A 58 -1.73 -0.09 20.52
CA THR A 58 -1.01 1.03 21.14
C THR A 58 0.49 0.87 21.05
N GLY A 59 1.23 1.97 21.20
CA GLY A 59 2.69 1.95 21.25
C GLY A 59 3.38 1.43 19.98
N VAL A 60 2.68 1.40 18.84
CA VAL A 60 3.30 0.99 17.57
C VAL A 60 4.30 2.05 17.14
N ASN A 61 5.56 1.67 17.03
CA ASN A 61 6.61 2.57 16.59
C ASN A 61 6.32 3.06 15.15
N PRO A 62 6.30 4.37 14.87
CA PRO A 62 6.00 4.89 13.53
C PRO A 62 7.01 4.48 12.45
N ARG A 63 8.17 3.96 12.83
CA ARG A 63 9.12 3.34 11.88
C ARG A 63 8.64 1.99 11.37
N PHE A 64 7.67 1.34 12.07
CA PHE A 64 7.01 0.14 11.59
C PHE A 64 5.76 0.52 10.79
N GLN A 65 5.78 0.24 9.49
CA GLN A 65 4.75 0.59 8.52
C GLN A 65 4.11 -0.67 7.92
N ALA A 66 2.83 -0.60 7.63
CA ALA A 66 2.13 -1.61 6.84
C ALA A 66 1.56 -0.97 5.56
N MET A 67 1.63 -1.69 4.45
CA MET A 67 0.90 -1.33 3.23
C MET A 67 -0.31 -2.24 3.10
N TYR A 68 -1.50 -1.66 3.16
CA TYR A 68 -2.73 -2.42 3.08
C TYR A 68 -2.94 -3.02 1.68
N ALA A 69 -3.37 -4.27 1.66
CA ALA A 69 -3.63 -5.00 0.42
C ALA A 69 -5.05 -4.82 -0.11
N VAL A 70 -5.95 -4.24 0.69
CA VAL A 70 -7.34 -3.90 0.36
C VAL A 70 -7.67 -2.55 0.99
N ASP A 71 -8.74 -1.90 0.53
CA ASP A 71 -9.24 -0.69 1.19
C ASP A 71 -9.90 -1.04 2.53
N ASP A 72 -9.71 -0.18 3.54
CA ASP A 72 -10.43 -0.22 4.81
C ASP A 72 -11.07 1.14 5.07
N GLU A 73 -12.35 1.26 4.76
CA GLU A 73 -13.08 2.53 4.90
C GLU A 73 -13.25 2.95 6.36
N LYS A 74 -13.34 1.99 7.29
CA LYS A 74 -13.50 2.28 8.73
C LYS A 74 -12.23 2.87 9.32
N ALA A 75 -11.07 2.35 8.93
CA ALA A 75 -9.78 2.87 9.35
C ALA A 75 -9.30 4.03 8.49
N GLY A 76 -9.97 4.34 7.36
CA GLY A 76 -9.56 5.35 6.40
C GLY A 76 -8.32 4.95 5.58
N TRP A 77 -7.99 3.66 5.52
CA TRP A 77 -6.80 3.18 4.83
C TRP A 77 -7.09 2.78 3.39
N LYS A 78 -6.15 3.06 2.52
CA LYS A 78 -6.26 2.76 1.10
C LYS A 78 -5.22 1.75 0.66
N LYS A 79 -5.63 0.85 -0.20
CA LYS A 79 -4.74 -0.13 -0.84
C LYS A 79 -3.51 0.56 -1.43
N GLY A 80 -2.34 -0.01 -1.16
CA GLY A 80 -1.07 0.48 -1.72
C GLY A 80 -0.49 1.72 -1.04
N GLN A 81 -1.09 2.20 0.05
CA GLN A 81 -0.56 3.27 0.88
C GLN A 81 0.05 2.72 2.17
N TRP A 82 1.14 3.33 2.61
CA TRP A 82 1.76 3.04 3.89
C TRP A 82 1.08 3.79 5.02
N HIS A 83 0.94 3.12 6.15
CA HIS A 83 0.50 3.71 7.41
C HIS A 83 1.22 3.00 8.56
N THR A 84 1.19 3.59 9.77
CA THR A 84 1.71 2.92 10.97
C THR A 84 1.02 1.56 11.13
N ALA A 85 1.81 0.51 11.36
CA ALA A 85 1.36 -0.89 11.31
C ALA A 85 0.52 -1.28 12.52
N VAL A 86 -0.66 -0.66 12.66
CA VAL A 86 -1.67 -1.05 13.67
C VAL A 86 -2.48 -2.22 13.12
N PRO A 87 -2.71 -3.31 13.88
CA PRO A 87 -3.51 -4.42 13.41
C PRO A 87 -5.00 -4.06 13.21
N PRO A 88 -5.72 -4.79 12.33
CA PRO A 88 -5.29 -5.95 11.55
C PRO A 88 -4.42 -5.58 10.35
N GLN A 89 -3.47 -6.44 9.93
CA GLN A 89 -2.55 -6.13 8.84
C GLN A 89 -2.85 -6.85 7.52
N ALA A 90 -3.66 -7.91 7.53
CA ALA A 90 -3.97 -8.63 6.30
C ALA A 90 -5.21 -8.08 5.59
N ARG A 91 -6.35 -8.03 6.30
CA ARG A 91 -7.64 -7.51 5.83
C ARG A 91 -8.44 -6.93 7.00
N PRO A 92 -9.41 -6.05 6.78
CA PRO A 92 -10.17 -5.38 7.86
C PRO A 92 -10.81 -6.30 8.90
N SER A 93 -11.19 -7.51 8.51
CA SER A 93 -11.89 -8.48 9.37
C SER A 93 -10.99 -9.59 9.92
N THR A 94 -9.66 -9.45 9.82
CA THR A 94 -8.72 -10.45 10.33
C THR A 94 -8.26 -10.12 11.74
N GLY A 95 -7.59 -11.08 12.38
CA GLY A 95 -7.05 -10.93 13.73
C GLY A 95 -5.58 -10.51 13.76
N LEU A 96 -4.96 -10.73 14.90
CA LEU A 96 -3.53 -10.50 15.09
C LEU A 96 -2.73 -11.54 14.32
N THR A 97 -1.77 -11.08 13.55
CA THR A 97 -0.87 -11.89 12.71
C THR A 97 0.56 -11.89 13.31
N PRO A 98 1.37 -12.93 13.07
CA PRO A 98 2.79 -12.94 13.45
C PRO A 98 3.58 -11.75 12.93
N VAL A 99 3.13 -11.14 11.84
CA VAL A 99 3.76 -9.96 11.23
C VAL A 99 3.77 -8.76 12.17
N ASP A 100 2.75 -8.61 13.03
CA ASP A 100 2.65 -7.51 14.00
C ASP A 100 3.87 -7.47 14.93
N TYR A 101 4.17 -8.60 15.57
CA TYR A 101 5.30 -8.68 16.49
C TYR A 101 6.64 -8.89 15.80
N PHE A 102 6.65 -9.44 14.59
CA PHE A 102 7.85 -9.43 13.75
C PHE A 102 8.33 -8.00 13.49
N GLY A 103 7.45 -7.14 12.99
CA GLY A 103 7.83 -5.76 12.67
C GLY A 103 8.19 -4.92 13.91
N ARG A 104 7.45 -5.08 15.01
CA ARG A 104 7.78 -4.43 16.29
C ARG A 104 9.17 -4.82 16.75
N LYS A 105 9.49 -6.12 16.77
CA LYS A 105 10.81 -6.60 17.18
C LYS A 105 11.92 -6.17 16.23
N MET A 106 11.63 -6.08 14.94
CA MET A 106 12.60 -5.56 13.97
C MET A 106 12.99 -4.12 14.29
N VAL A 107 12.02 -3.21 14.46
CA VAL A 107 12.32 -1.79 14.76
C VAL A 107 12.95 -1.58 16.13
N ASP A 108 12.66 -2.44 17.11
CA ASP A 108 13.25 -2.39 18.44
C ASP A 108 14.76 -2.75 18.43
N ASN A 109 15.21 -3.56 17.45
CA ASN A 109 16.57 -4.09 17.37
C ASN A 109 17.38 -3.53 16.19
N LEU A 110 16.81 -2.66 15.38
CA LEU A 110 17.48 -2.01 14.26
C LEU A 110 17.80 -0.55 14.60
N PRO A 111 18.87 0.03 14.02
CA PRO A 111 19.18 1.44 14.17
C PRO A 111 17.99 2.35 13.89
N ASP A 112 17.89 3.49 14.58
CA ASP A 112 16.75 4.42 14.45
C ASP A 112 16.55 4.99 13.05
N SER A 113 17.58 4.97 12.22
CA SER A 113 17.51 5.35 10.81
C SER A 113 16.74 4.34 9.94
N ILE A 114 16.53 3.11 10.42
CA ILE A 114 15.88 2.03 9.65
C ILE A 114 14.37 2.06 9.90
N LYS A 115 13.60 2.08 8.81
CA LYS A 115 12.16 1.80 8.78
C LYS A 115 11.90 0.37 8.33
N VAL A 116 10.88 -0.24 8.86
CA VAL A 116 10.42 -1.59 8.49
C VAL A 116 9.03 -1.49 7.90
N GLY A 117 8.82 -2.06 6.72
CA GLY A 117 7.52 -2.13 6.04
C GLY A 117 7.08 -3.57 5.84
N THR A 118 5.81 -3.84 6.00
CA THR A 118 5.21 -5.14 5.72
C THR A 118 4.07 -5.02 4.72
N ILE A 119 3.93 -6.02 3.87
CA ILE A 119 2.81 -6.18 2.94
C ILE A 119 2.24 -7.56 3.16
N THR A 120 1.03 -7.65 3.73
CA THR A 120 0.44 -8.94 4.08
C THR A 120 -0.70 -9.29 3.13
N VAL A 121 -0.57 -10.40 2.42
CA VAL A 121 -1.60 -10.97 1.55
C VAL A 121 -1.79 -12.43 1.93
N ALA A 122 -2.89 -12.73 2.62
CA ALA A 122 -3.13 -14.08 3.12
C ALA A 122 -4.61 -14.46 2.97
N VAL A 123 -4.86 -15.76 2.80
CA VAL A 123 -6.22 -16.33 2.68
C VAL A 123 -6.31 -17.57 3.55
N GLY A 124 -7.15 -17.52 4.58
CA GLY A 124 -7.37 -18.64 5.50
C GLY A 124 -7.72 -19.93 4.77
N GLY A 125 -7.15 -21.05 5.19
CA GLY A 125 -7.37 -22.38 4.60
C GLY A 125 -6.79 -22.60 3.20
N ALA A 126 -6.12 -21.60 2.62
CA ALA A 126 -5.58 -21.74 1.26
C ALA A 126 -4.35 -22.66 1.21
N SER A 127 -4.28 -23.47 0.14
CA SER A 127 -3.05 -24.11 -0.30
C SER A 127 -2.16 -23.11 -1.04
N ILE A 128 -0.87 -23.43 -1.14
CA ILE A 128 0.10 -22.67 -1.93
C ILE A 128 -0.33 -22.51 -3.40
N ASP A 129 -1.16 -23.40 -3.92
CA ASP A 129 -1.71 -23.33 -5.26
C ASP A 129 -2.47 -22.03 -5.55
N LEU A 130 -3.05 -21.39 -4.52
CA LEU A 130 -3.71 -20.09 -4.65
C LEU A 130 -2.69 -18.97 -4.96
N PHE A 131 -1.44 -19.15 -4.59
CA PHE A 131 -0.35 -18.21 -4.80
C PHE A 131 0.55 -18.54 -6.00
N ASP A 132 0.22 -19.59 -6.78
CA ASP A 132 0.90 -19.90 -8.04
C ASP A 132 0.07 -19.39 -9.23
N LYS A 133 0.70 -18.56 -10.07
CA LYS A 133 0.08 -17.96 -11.25
C LYS A 133 -0.50 -18.97 -12.25
N ARG A 134 -0.06 -20.24 -12.22
CA ARG A 134 -0.49 -21.30 -13.13
C ARG A 134 -1.69 -22.06 -12.58
N THR A 135 -1.81 -22.21 -11.26
CA THR A 135 -2.77 -23.10 -10.61
C THR A 135 -3.92 -22.38 -9.92
N TYR A 136 -3.76 -21.09 -9.52
CA TYR A 136 -4.73 -20.39 -8.66
C TYR A 136 -6.17 -20.43 -9.18
N LYS A 137 -6.39 -20.29 -10.50
CA LYS A 137 -7.75 -20.32 -11.09
C LYS A 137 -8.42 -21.67 -10.92
N ALA A 138 -7.68 -22.75 -11.26
CA ALA A 138 -8.19 -24.12 -11.17
C ALA A 138 -8.40 -24.53 -9.69
N TYR A 139 -7.50 -24.10 -8.82
CA TYR A 139 -7.62 -24.28 -7.39
C TYR A 139 -8.86 -23.57 -6.83
N LEU A 140 -8.98 -22.26 -7.06
CA LEU A 140 -10.05 -21.43 -6.51
C LEU A 140 -11.45 -21.88 -6.98
N LYS A 141 -11.56 -22.35 -8.22
CA LYS A 141 -12.83 -22.87 -8.77
C LYS A 141 -13.41 -24.00 -7.91
N LYS A 142 -12.56 -24.82 -7.30
CA LYS A 142 -12.94 -25.99 -6.48
C LYS A 142 -13.18 -25.64 -5.01
N GLN A 143 -12.88 -24.42 -4.59
CA GLN A 143 -12.97 -24.03 -3.20
C GLN A 143 -14.40 -23.63 -2.80
N PRO A 144 -14.74 -23.69 -1.50
CA PRO A 144 -16.02 -23.23 -0.99
C PRO A 144 -16.17 -21.71 -1.14
N ASP A 145 -17.41 -21.24 -1.09
CA ASP A 145 -17.72 -19.82 -1.36
C ASP A 145 -17.08 -18.86 -0.38
N TRP A 146 -16.92 -19.25 0.88
CA TRP A 146 -16.22 -18.41 1.87
C TRP A 146 -14.77 -18.12 1.46
N MET A 147 -14.03 -19.11 0.92
CA MET A 147 -12.67 -18.89 0.44
C MET A 147 -12.66 -18.06 -0.84
N LYS A 148 -13.60 -18.27 -1.75
CA LYS A 148 -13.78 -17.44 -2.94
C LYS A 148 -14.05 -15.98 -2.55
N ASN A 149 -14.88 -15.75 -1.52
CA ASN A 149 -15.16 -14.41 -0.98
C ASN A 149 -13.92 -13.76 -0.38
N PHE A 150 -13.07 -14.50 0.34
CA PHE A 150 -11.80 -13.97 0.83
C PHE A 150 -10.85 -13.61 -0.32
N ALA A 151 -10.69 -14.52 -1.29
CA ALA A 151 -9.85 -14.27 -2.45
C ALA A 151 -10.37 -13.11 -3.32
N SER A 152 -11.70 -12.88 -3.37
CA SER A 152 -12.31 -11.80 -4.15
C SER A 152 -11.83 -10.41 -3.71
N GLN A 153 -11.51 -10.22 -2.43
CA GLN A 153 -10.92 -8.98 -1.91
C GLN A 153 -9.55 -8.66 -2.54
N TYR A 154 -8.88 -9.68 -3.07
CA TYR A 154 -7.67 -9.59 -3.86
C TYR A 154 -7.93 -9.76 -5.38
N ASN A 155 -9.15 -9.44 -5.85
CA ASN A 155 -9.60 -9.65 -7.23
C ASN A 155 -9.47 -11.12 -7.70
N GLY A 156 -9.65 -12.09 -6.79
CA GLY A 156 -9.53 -13.53 -7.05
C GLY A 156 -8.09 -14.00 -7.32
N ASN A 157 -7.09 -13.16 -7.13
CA ASN A 157 -5.69 -13.49 -7.39
C ASN A 157 -4.75 -12.85 -6.34
N PRO A 158 -4.63 -13.48 -5.15
CA PRO A 158 -3.75 -12.99 -4.08
C PRO A 158 -2.29 -12.84 -4.50
N TYR A 159 -1.78 -13.76 -5.33
CA TYR A 159 -0.41 -13.65 -5.87
C TYR A 159 -0.22 -12.37 -6.68
N ALA A 160 -1.14 -12.09 -7.63
CA ALA A 160 -1.04 -10.87 -8.43
C ALA A 160 -1.14 -9.61 -7.55
N ARG A 161 -1.98 -9.62 -6.50
CA ARG A 161 -2.08 -8.53 -5.54
C ARG A 161 -0.77 -8.31 -4.80
N LEU A 162 -0.13 -9.37 -4.33
CA LEU A 162 1.18 -9.27 -3.68
C LEU A 162 2.23 -8.66 -4.61
N ILE A 163 2.29 -9.11 -5.86
CA ILE A 163 3.22 -8.58 -6.87
C ILE A 163 2.92 -7.12 -7.23
N GLU A 164 1.63 -6.74 -7.34
CA GLU A 164 1.21 -5.34 -7.56
C GLU A 164 1.78 -4.44 -6.47
N LEU A 165 1.57 -4.79 -5.22
CA LEU A 165 2.02 -4.01 -4.06
C LEU A 165 3.54 -4.01 -3.92
N ALA A 166 4.20 -5.14 -4.17
CA ALA A 166 5.65 -5.22 -4.19
C ALA A 166 6.28 -4.27 -5.24
N LYS A 167 5.65 -4.12 -6.41
CA LYS A 167 6.08 -3.16 -7.44
C LYS A 167 5.93 -1.71 -7.01
N ILE A 168 4.91 -1.39 -6.23
CA ILE A 168 4.73 -0.06 -5.63
C ILE A 168 5.82 0.17 -4.58
N ALA A 169 5.96 -0.76 -3.66
CA ALA A 169 6.85 -0.67 -2.51
C ALA A 169 8.34 -0.56 -2.90
N LYS A 170 8.79 -1.33 -3.91
CA LYS A 170 10.18 -1.28 -4.38
C LYS A 170 10.62 0.06 -4.97
N LYS A 171 9.68 0.97 -5.27
CA LYS A 171 9.99 2.33 -5.68
C LYS A 171 10.29 3.26 -4.49
N GLN A 172 9.97 2.80 -3.29
CA GLN A 172 10.03 3.59 -2.06
C GLN A 172 11.06 3.04 -1.07
N GLY A 173 11.34 1.72 -1.13
CA GLY A 173 12.29 1.05 -0.25
C GLY A 173 12.87 -0.21 -0.87
N VAL A 174 13.53 -1.02 -0.05
CA VAL A 174 14.24 -2.24 -0.46
C VAL A 174 13.51 -3.47 0.08
N ILE A 175 13.07 -4.36 -0.80
CA ILE A 175 12.50 -5.66 -0.38
C ILE A 175 13.65 -6.52 0.15
N LYS A 176 13.60 -6.84 1.45
CA LYS A 176 14.65 -7.57 2.19
C LYS A 176 14.32 -9.03 2.40
N GLY A 177 13.06 -9.40 2.40
CA GLY A 177 12.70 -10.78 2.68
C GLY A 177 11.24 -11.11 2.39
N ILE A 178 10.97 -12.39 2.55
CA ILE A 178 9.65 -12.98 2.42
C ILE A 178 9.36 -13.78 3.69
N LEU A 179 8.18 -13.57 4.26
CA LEU A 179 7.62 -14.41 5.31
C LEU A 179 6.48 -15.22 4.71
N LEU A 180 6.60 -16.54 4.82
CA LEU A 180 5.59 -17.48 4.34
C LEU A 180 5.15 -18.38 5.51
N HIS A 181 3.83 -18.51 5.69
CA HIS A 181 3.28 -19.42 6.68
C HIS A 181 2.05 -20.15 6.15
#